data_cbdb95f21d684b344d5523650dacb40f
#
_entry.id   cbdb95f21d684b344d5523650dacb40f
#
_cell.length_a   1.000
_cell.length_b   1.000
_cell.length_c   1.000
_cell.angle_alpha   90.00
_cell.angle_beta   90.00
_cell.angle_gamma   90.00
#
_symmetry.space_group_name_H-M   'P 1'
#
loop_
_entity.id
_entity.type
_entity.pdbx_description
1 polymer ?
#
loop_
_entity_poly.entity_id
_entity_poly.type
_entity_poly.pdbx_seq_one_letter_code
_entity_poly.pdbx_strand_id
1 'polypeptide(L)'
;MRIFEKVKRIEEDVRLPERSTSYSAGYDFFAIEDVTIPPYKLGDDPFMVPTGVKVQVFRNEFVMLVNRSSNPKKKKLVIPNSVGIIDADYYENPDNDGEMFFGFYNVSNEPVEIKKGDKLGQGIIMEYHTVTNDNARGIRTGGFGSTGK
;
A
#
# COMPACT_ATOMS: atom_id res chain seq x y z
N MET A 1 -17.23 -8.65 -3.81
CA MET A 1 -16.83 -8.95 -2.42
C MET A 1 -15.67 -8.02 -2.04
N ARG A 2 -15.68 -7.50 -0.85
CA ARG A 2 -14.54 -6.70 -0.33
C ARG A 2 -13.84 -7.55 0.72
N ILE A 3 -12.59 -7.94 0.45
CA ILE A 3 -11.86 -8.82 1.37
C ILE A 3 -10.35 -8.60 1.27
N PHE A 4 -9.67 -8.56 2.42
CA PHE A 4 -8.23 -8.65 2.50
C PHE A 4 -7.81 -10.11 2.63
N GLU A 5 -6.75 -10.47 1.93
CA GLU A 5 -6.22 -11.83 1.96
C GLU A 5 -4.69 -11.80 2.04
N LYS A 6 -4.13 -12.84 2.61
CA LYS A 6 -2.69 -13.05 2.59
C LYS A 6 -2.24 -13.40 1.16
N VAL A 7 -1.10 -12.88 0.74
CA VAL A 7 -0.49 -13.25 -0.55
C VAL A 7 0.10 -14.66 -0.50
N LYS A 8 0.17 -15.33 -1.65
CA LYS A 8 0.57 -16.74 -1.76
C LYS A 8 2.01 -17.00 -1.37
N ARG A 9 2.92 -16.04 -1.59
CA ARG A 9 4.36 -16.21 -1.30
C ARG A 9 4.68 -16.37 0.18
N ILE A 10 3.75 -16.04 1.07
CA ILE A 10 3.96 -16.07 2.53
C ILE A 10 3.24 -17.29 3.10
N GLU A 11 4.01 -18.16 3.73
CA GLU A 11 3.47 -19.38 4.36
C GLU A 11 2.87 -19.12 5.74
N GLU A 12 3.52 -18.25 6.53
CA GLU A 12 3.08 -17.90 7.87
C GLU A 12 1.77 -17.10 7.85
N ASP A 13 1.12 -17.03 8.99
CA ASP A 13 -0.04 -16.17 9.15
C ASP A 13 0.37 -14.69 9.09
N VAL A 14 -0.48 -13.88 8.46
CA VAL A 14 -0.30 -12.44 8.34
C VAL A 14 -1.45 -11.76 9.07
N ARG A 15 -1.13 -10.76 9.87
CA ARG A 15 -2.17 -9.91 10.45
C ARG A 15 -2.81 -9.08 9.34
N LEU A 16 -4.09 -9.34 9.07
CA LEU A 16 -4.83 -8.62 8.06
C LEU A 16 -5.14 -7.19 8.52
N PRO A 17 -5.31 -6.25 7.60
CA PRO A 17 -5.65 -4.87 7.96
C PRO A 17 -6.96 -4.78 8.72
N GLU A 18 -7.01 -3.89 9.72
CA GLU A 18 -8.17 -3.73 10.56
C GLU A 18 -8.41 -2.26 10.92
N ARG A 19 -9.68 -1.89 11.12
CA ARG A 19 -10.02 -0.55 11.60
C ARG A 19 -9.86 -0.49 13.11
N SER A 20 -9.31 0.62 13.60
CA SER A 20 -9.09 0.80 15.05
C SER A 20 -10.36 1.16 15.79
N THR A 21 -11.34 1.77 15.13
CA THR A 21 -12.64 2.14 15.75
C THR A 21 -13.78 1.86 14.77
N SER A 22 -15.01 1.80 15.28
CA SER A 22 -16.21 1.53 14.47
C SER A 22 -16.50 2.61 13.42
N TYR A 23 -15.96 3.81 13.59
CA TYR A 23 -16.13 4.92 12.63
C TYR A 23 -14.84 5.33 11.92
N SER A 24 -13.76 4.58 12.07
CA SER A 24 -12.55 4.82 11.28
C SER A 24 -12.79 4.45 9.83
N ALA A 25 -12.42 5.32 8.90
CA ALA A 25 -12.47 5.02 7.46
C ALA A 25 -11.35 4.08 7.03
N GLY A 26 -10.18 4.23 7.63
CA GLY A 26 -8.97 3.52 7.23
C GLY A 26 -8.78 2.21 7.95
N TYR A 27 -8.29 1.22 7.20
CA TYR A 27 -7.80 -0.05 7.71
C TYR A 27 -6.30 0.08 7.94
N ASP A 28 -5.84 -0.14 9.16
CA ASP A 28 -4.42 -0.10 9.51
C ASP A 28 -3.70 -1.33 8.93
N PHE A 29 -2.58 -1.10 8.25
CA PHE A 29 -1.70 -2.14 7.75
C PHE A 29 -0.50 -2.30 8.67
N PHE A 30 -0.01 -3.54 8.79
CA PHE A 30 1.05 -3.89 9.72
C PHE A 30 2.27 -4.44 8.98
N ALA A 31 3.46 -4.13 9.48
CA ALA A 31 4.69 -4.70 8.96
C ALA A 31 4.74 -6.21 9.23
N ILE A 32 5.14 -6.97 8.22
CA ILE A 32 5.25 -8.44 8.33
C ILE A 32 6.64 -8.91 8.77
N GLU A 33 7.59 -8.00 8.79
CA GLU A 33 8.99 -8.27 9.16
C GLU A 33 9.64 -6.99 9.67
N ASP A 34 10.78 -7.15 10.34
CA ASP A 34 11.60 -6.01 10.70
C ASP A 34 12.28 -5.45 9.44
N VAL A 35 12.24 -4.14 9.27
CA VAL A 35 12.96 -3.46 8.19
C VAL A 35 13.65 -2.21 8.72
N THR A 36 14.76 -1.85 8.09
CA THR A 36 15.51 -0.63 8.39
C THR A 36 15.49 0.25 7.14
N ILE A 37 14.91 1.44 7.26
CA ILE A 37 14.81 2.39 6.15
C ILE A 37 15.94 3.40 6.28
N PRO A 38 16.92 3.39 5.36
CA PRO A 38 18.03 4.32 5.41
C PRO A 38 17.57 5.75 5.12
N PRO A 39 18.35 6.78 5.52
CA PRO A 39 18.08 8.14 5.11
C PRO A 39 18.00 8.26 3.58
N TYR A 40 17.02 9.03 3.10
CA TYR A 40 16.88 9.32 1.69
C TYR A 40 18.06 10.16 1.19
N LYS A 41 18.60 9.75 0.05
CA LYS A 41 19.57 10.54 -0.72
C LYS A 41 18.94 10.95 -2.04
N LEU A 42 19.24 12.15 -2.50
CA LEU A 42 18.70 12.65 -3.75
C LEU A 42 18.91 11.63 -4.89
N GLY A 43 17.82 11.26 -5.52
CA GLY A 43 17.82 10.24 -6.59
C GLY A 43 17.45 8.84 -6.16
N ASP A 44 17.32 8.58 -4.86
CA ASP A 44 16.90 7.27 -4.38
C ASP A 44 15.45 6.97 -4.75
N ASP A 45 15.17 5.69 -5.04
CA ASP A 45 13.82 5.18 -5.12
C ASP A 45 13.18 5.08 -3.73
N PRO A 46 11.84 5.11 -3.63
CA PRO A 46 11.18 4.83 -2.36
C PRO A 46 11.56 3.45 -1.82
N PHE A 47 11.73 3.36 -0.53
CA PHE A 47 11.93 2.08 0.15
C PHE A 47 10.57 1.38 0.28
N MET A 48 10.40 0.26 -0.40
CA MET A 48 9.12 -0.46 -0.47
C MET A 48 9.00 -1.45 0.69
N VAL A 49 8.05 -1.19 1.59
CA VAL A 49 7.80 -2.04 2.75
C VAL A 49 6.62 -2.98 2.42
N PRO A 50 6.85 -4.30 2.43
CA PRO A 50 5.80 -5.26 2.09
C PRO A 50 4.77 -5.37 3.21
N THR A 51 3.52 -5.60 2.83
CA THR A 51 2.43 -5.83 3.78
C THR A 51 2.00 -7.29 3.86
N GLY A 52 2.36 -8.09 2.86
CA GLY A 52 1.90 -9.49 2.76
C GLY A 52 0.42 -9.63 2.42
N VAL A 53 -0.25 -8.54 2.05
CA VAL A 53 -1.70 -8.49 1.89
C VAL A 53 -2.09 -8.03 0.49
N LYS A 54 -3.10 -8.68 -0.06
CA LYS A 54 -3.80 -8.26 -1.27
C LYS A 54 -5.26 -7.96 -0.92
N VAL A 55 -5.96 -7.24 -1.81
CA VAL A 55 -7.34 -6.85 -1.58
C VAL A 55 -8.19 -7.08 -2.80
N GLN A 56 -9.35 -7.72 -2.61
CA GLN A 56 -10.40 -7.77 -3.62
C GLN A 56 -11.44 -6.71 -3.30
N VAL A 57 -11.80 -5.89 -4.28
CA VAL A 57 -12.85 -4.87 -4.19
C VAL A 57 -13.73 -4.95 -5.42
N PHE A 58 -14.83 -4.20 -5.44
CA PHE A 58 -15.70 -4.14 -6.63
C PHE A 58 -15.04 -3.32 -7.74
N ARG A 59 -15.49 -3.52 -8.99
CA ARG A 59 -14.88 -2.91 -10.19
C ARG A 59 -14.85 -1.38 -10.18
N ASN A 60 -15.80 -0.75 -9.48
CA ASN A 60 -15.89 0.70 -9.37
C ASN A 60 -15.22 1.22 -8.09
N GLU A 61 -14.39 0.41 -7.48
CA GLU A 61 -13.71 0.76 -6.23
C GLU A 61 -12.19 0.65 -6.39
N PHE A 62 -11.51 1.34 -5.51
CA PHE A 62 -10.06 1.25 -5.35
C PHE A 62 -9.70 1.41 -3.88
N VAL A 63 -8.49 1.03 -3.51
CA VAL A 63 -7.97 1.30 -2.16
C VAL A 63 -6.95 2.42 -2.25
N MET A 64 -7.17 3.47 -1.47
CA MET A 64 -6.21 4.56 -1.31
C MET A 64 -5.32 4.25 -0.11
N LEU A 65 -4.03 4.05 -0.35
CA LEU A 65 -3.02 3.86 0.71
C LEU A 65 -2.51 5.23 1.14
N VAL A 66 -2.70 5.54 2.41
CA VAL A 66 -2.28 6.82 2.98
C VAL A 66 -1.35 6.63 4.16
N ASN A 67 -0.50 7.62 4.40
CA ASN A 67 0.43 7.59 5.51
C ASN A 67 -0.31 7.72 6.84
N ARG A 68 0.31 7.23 7.91
CA ARG A 68 -0.12 7.55 9.26
C ARG A 68 0.26 8.99 9.58
N SER A 69 -0.65 9.71 10.26
CA SER A 69 -0.37 11.10 10.67
C SER A 69 0.87 11.24 11.53
N SER A 70 1.22 10.19 12.30
CA SER A 70 2.40 10.19 13.16
C SER A 70 3.72 9.91 12.43
N ASN A 71 3.69 9.31 11.25
CA ASN A 71 4.92 8.91 10.55
C ASN A 71 5.82 10.09 10.17
N PRO A 72 5.33 11.16 9.52
CA PRO A 72 6.20 12.29 9.21
C PRO A 72 6.75 12.97 10.46
N LYS A 73 5.92 13.05 11.49
CA LYS A 73 6.27 13.76 12.74
C LYS A 73 7.26 12.98 13.59
N LYS A 74 6.97 11.70 13.85
CA LYS A 74 7.75 10.89 14.79
C LYS A 74 8.88 10.10 14.14
N LYS A 75 8.63 9.54 12.97
CA LYS A 75 9.60 8.68 12.29
C LYS A 75 10.25 9.33 11.07
N LYS A 76 9.82 10.53 10.68
CA LYS A 76 10.33 11.23 9.50
C LYS A 76 10.17 10.42 8.22
N LEU A 77 9.09 9.60 8.16
CA LEU A 77 8.75 8.81 6.98
C LEU A 77 7.63 9.49 6.21
N VAL A 78 7.87 9.73 4.92
CA VAL A 78 6.89 10.32 4.02
C VAL A 78 6.65 9.40 2.84
N ILE A 79 5.43 9.42 2.30
CA ILE A 79 5.09 8.72 1.06
C ILE A 79 5.33 9.69 -0.10
N PRO A 80 6.34 9.45 -0.96
CA PRO A 80 6.76 10.47 -1.93
C PRO A 80 5.72 10.79 -3.00
N ASN A 81 4.83 9.86 -3.34
CA ASN A 81 3.74 10.09 -4.29
C ASN A 81 2.43 10.52 -3.61
N SER A 82 2.49 11.00 -2.39
CA SER A 82 1.38 11.44 -1.54
C SER A 82 0.47 10.30 -1.09
N VAL A 83 -0.12 9.56 -2.01
CA VAL A 83 -0.98 8.40 -1.76
C VAL A 83 -0.65 7.28 -2.74
N GLY A 84 -0.93 6.05 -2.34
CA GLY A 84 -0.92 4.91 -3.25
C GLY A 84 -2.34 4.62 -3.74
N ILE A 85 -2.47 4.25 -5.00
CA ILE A 85 -3.76 3.84 -5.58
C ILE A 85 -3.68 2.38 -5.94
N ILE A 86 -4.55 1.57 -5.35
CA ILE A 86 -4.66 0.14 -5.61
C ILE A 86 -5.96 -0.09 -6.38
N ASP A 87 -5.83 -0.30 -7.67
CA ASP A 87 -6.98 -0.53 -8.56
C ASP A 87 -7.59 -1.92 -8.33
N ALA A 88 -8.87 -2.08 -8.68
CA ALA A 88 -9.56 -3.36 -8.48
C ALA A 88 -8.90 -4.51 -9.24
N ASP A 89 -8.32 -4.25 -10.41
CA ASP A 89 -7.66 -5.26 -11.23
C ASP A 89 -6.22 -5.58 -10.82
N TYR A 90 -5.73 -4.95 -9.74
CA TYR A 90 -4.44 -5.31 -9.16
C TYR A 90 -4.49 -6.62 -8.35
N TYR A 91 -5.67 -7.01 -7.91
CA TYR A 91 -5.87 -8.27 -7.17
C TYR A 91 -5.35 -9.46 -8.00
N GLU A 92 -4.52 -10.27 -7.38
CA GLU A 92 -3.87 -11.43 -8.00
C GLU A 92 -3.04 -11.10 -9.26
N ASN A 93 -2.47 -9.89 -9.29
CA ASN A 93 -1.57 -9.47 -10.35
C ASN A 93 -0.48 -10.54 -10.62
N PRO A 94 -0.22 -10.92 -11.89
CA PRO A 94 0.72 -12.00 -12.20
C PRO A 94 2.12 -11.85 -11.61
N ASP A 95 2.63 -10.62 -11.49
CA ASP A 95 4.00 -10.37 -11.00
C ASP A 95 4.16 -10.62 -9.50
N ASN A 96 3.16 -10.25 -8.69
CA ASN A 96 3.31 -10.20 -7.24
C ASN A 96 2.04 -10.59 -6.48
N ASP A 97 1.10 -11.27 -7.11
CA ASP A 97 -0.16 -11.70 -6.52
C ASP A 97 -1.03 -10.55 -5.99
N GLY A 98 -0.73 -9.32 -6.40
CA GLY A 98 -1.46 -8.14 -5.93
C GLY A 98 -1.03 -7.64 -4.55
N GLU A 99 0.14 -7.99 -4.11
CA GLU A 99 0.64 -7.52 -2.80
C GLU A 99 0.73 -6.00 -2.76
N MET A 100 0.22 -5.41 -1.68
CA MET A 100 0.30 -3.98 -1.42
C MET A 100 1.58 -3.65 -0.65
N PHE A 101 2.18 -2.51 -1.00
CA PHE A 101 3.41 -2.01 -0.38
C PHE A 101 3.23 -0.57 0.04
N PHE A 102 3.91 -0.18 1.12
CA PHE A 102 4.07 1.23 1.46
C PHE A 102 5.48 1.67 1.08
N GLY A 103 5.59 2.65 0.19
CA GLY A 103 6.86 3.22 -0.23
C GLY A 103 7.17 4.48 0.57
N PHE A 104 8.34 4.52 1.21
CA PHE A 104 8.73 5.63 2.06
C PHE A 104 10.05 6.27 1.64
N TYR A 105 10.15 7.58 1.82
CA TYR A 105 11.42 8.27 2.01
C TYR A 105 11.61 8.53 3.50
N ASN A 106 12.79 8.23 4.01
CA ASN A 106 13.21 8.63 5.34
C ASN A 106 13.91 9.99 5.23
N VAL A 107 13.22 11.05 5.64
CA VAL A 107 13.73 12.43 5.52
C VAL A 107 14.47 12.88 6.77
N SER A 108 15.10 11.95 7.51
CA SER A 108 15.99 12.23 8.63
C SER A 108 17.43 11.86 8.28
N ASN A 109 18.34 12.11 9.20
CA ASN A 109 19.77 11.78 9.05
C ASN A 109 20.12 10.38 9.60
N GLU A 110 19.16 9.69 10.23
CA GLU A 110 19.38 8.42 10.88
C GLU A 110 18.50 7.33 10.26
N PRO A 111 18.94 6.06 10.24
CA PRO A 111 18.09 4.96 9.84
C PRO A 111 16.84 4.88 10.72
N VAL A 112 15.71 4.52 10.13
CA VAL A 112 14.45 4.31 10.85
C VAL A 112 14.15 2.82 10.84
N GLU A 113 13.97 2.25 12.03
CA GLU A 113 13.59 0.86 12.18
C GLU A 113 12.07 0.73 12.28
N ILE A 114 11.53 -0.20 11.49
CA ILE A 114 10.15 -0.67 11.60
C ILE A 114 10.22 -2.11 12.07
N LYS A 115 9.51 -2.41 13.15
CA LYS A 115 9.44 -3.77 13.68
C LYS A 115 8.23 -4.49 13.16
N LYS A 116 8.32 -5.81 13.01
CA LYS A 116 7.18 -6.65 12.69
C LYS A 116 5.99 -6.31 13.61
N GLY A 117 4.83 -6.09 13.02
CA GLY A 117 3.62 -5.70 13.76
C GLY A 117 3.41 -4.19 13.91
N ASP A 118 4.40 -3.36 13.57
CA ASP A 118 4.21 -1.93 13.57
C ASP A 118 3.21 -1.51 12.49
N LYS A 119 2.41 -0.49 12.78
CA LYS A 119 1.50 0.09 11.79
C LYS A 119 2.31 0.87 10.76
N LEU A 120 2.07 0.59 9.48
CA LEU A 120 2.76 1.24 8.35
C LEU A 120 2.02 2.46 7.84
N GLY A 121 0.72 2.33 7.71
CA GLY A 121 -0.17 3.29 7.13
C GLY A 121 -1.56 2.71 7.11
N GLN A 122 -2.45 3.30 6.34
CA GLN A 122 -3.83 2.83 6.28
C GLN A 122 -4.35 2.80 4.84
N GLY A 123 -5.35 1.96 4.60
CA GLY A 123 -6.04 1.87 3.33
C GLY A 123 -7.50 2.24 3.49
N ILE A 124 -8.01 3.05 2.58
CA ILE A 124 -9.41 3.48 2.54
C ILE A 124 -10.03 2.97 1.25
N ILE A 125 -11.13 2.23 1.33
CA ILE A 125 -11.85 1.76 0.15
C ILE A 125 -12.76 2.89 -0.33
N MET A 126 -12.63 3.26 -1.61
CA MET A 126 -13.37 4.38 -2.19
C MET A 126 -13.97 3.98 -3.54
N GLU A 127 -15.05 4.63 -3.91
CA GLU A 127 -15.64 4.53 -5.24
C GLU A 127 -15.06 5.58 -6.18
N TYR A 128 -15.11 5.30 -7.48
CA TYR A 128 -14.74 6.26 -8.52
C TYR A 128 -15.73 6.18 -9.68
N HIS A 129 -15.72 7.21 -10.49
CA HIS A 129 -16.58 7.31 -11.68
C HIS A 129 -15.73 7.48 -12.92
N THR A 130 -16.26 7.03 -14.06
CA THR A 130 -15.63 7.22 -15.36
C THR A 130 -16.41 8.25 -16.16
N VAL A 131 -15.73 8.84 -17.15
CA VAL A 131 -16.41 9.78 -18.06
C VAL A 131 -17.28 9.03 -19.08
N THR A 132 -18.29 9.69 -19.63
CA THR A 132 -19.24 9.06 -20.57
C THR A 132 -18.55 8.50 -21.81
N ASN A 133 -17.52 9.17 -22.29
CA ASN A 133 -16.77 8.76 -23.49
C ASN A 133 -15.51 7.96 -23.14
N ASP A 134 -15.49 7.29 -22.00
CA ASP A 134 -14.38 6.43 -21.61
C ASP A 134 -14.21 5.29 -22.60
N ASN A 135 -12.96 4.99 -22.97
CA ASN A 135 -12.64 3.95 -23.93
C ASN A 135 -11.50 3.03 -23.45
N ALA A 136 -11.25 2.98 -22.16
CA ALA A 136 -10.22 2.11 -21.62
C ALA A 136 -10.51 0.63 -21.92
N ARG A 137 -9.52 -0.10 -22.46
CA ARG A 137 -9.63 -1.51 -22.89
C ARG A 137 -8.46 -2.36 -22.42
N GLY A 138 -7.48 -1.76 -21.74
CA GLY A 138 -6.27 -2.46 -21.32
C GLY A 138 -6.55 -3.53 -20.26
N ILE A 139 -5.64 -4.49 -20.20
CA ILE A 139 -5.62 -5.53 -19.17
C ILE A 139 -4.33 -5.35 -18.35
N ARG A 140 -4.46 -5.32 -17.02
CA ARG A 140 -3.30 -5.13 -16.14
C ARG A 140 -2.41 -6.37 -16.14
N THR A 141 -1.12 -6.18 -16.28
CA THR A 141 -0.11 -7.25 -16.20
C THR A 141 0.94 -7.01 -15.12
N GLY A 142 0.95 -5.82 -14.49
CA GLY A 142 1.90 -5.47 -13.44
C GLY A 142 1.37 -4.37 -12.54
N GLY A 143 2.21 -3.87 -11.63
CA GLY A 143 1.83 -2.85 -10.66
C GLY A 143 2.87 -1.75 -10.53
N PHE A 144 2.60 -0.76 -9.67
CA PHE A 144 3.51 0.30 -9.26
C PHE A 144 4.20 1.02 -10.44
N GLY A 145 3.38 1.59 -11.35
CA GLY A 145 3.84 2.35 -12.50
C GLY A 145 3.92 1.56 -13.81
N SER A 146 3.51 0.29 -13.81
CA SER A 146 3.59 -0.58 -14.99
C SER A 146 2.65 -0.16 -16.12
N THR A 147 1.58 0.58 -15.84
CA THR A 147 0.59 1.00 -16.83
C THR A 147 0.93 2.32 -17.51
N GLY A 148 1.86 3.08 -16.95
CA GLY A 148 2.32 4.35 -17.52
C GLY A 148 3.71 4.20 -18.09
N LYS A 149 3.90 4.56 -19.31
CA LYS A 149 5.19 4.41 -19.98
C LYS A 149 5.83 5.74 -20.23
#